data_3912dbc6fa5e92f1e2e006cd12796873
#
_entry.id   3912dbc6fa5e92f1e2e006cd12796873
#
_cell.length_a   1.000
_cell.length_b   1.000
_cell.length_c   1.000
_cell.angle_alpha   90.00
_cell.angle_beta   90.00
_cell.angle_gamma   90.00
#
_symmetry.space_group_name_H-M   'P 1'
#
loop_
_entity.id
_entity.type
_entity.pdbx_description
1 polymer ?
#
loop_
_entity_poly.entity_id
_entity_poly.type
_entity_poly.pdbx_seq_one_letter_code
_entity_poly.pdbx_strand_id
1 'polypeptide(L)'
;MLIAIGSNLKSLKLKEHLKVHLLQMGYYPIDCGDAVEHSSVSQLVGLTVARGEAERGILICDTGVGMAMAINKMAGVQAAICYDEYSAERAATSGAQILTFGSQLVGPATAARLLDSWLTYQPLNERAMRRVAKLNVVGI
;
A
#
# COMPACT_ATOMS: atom_id res chain seq x y z
N MET A 1 -0.11 4.22 -14.54
CA MET A 1 0.50 3.41 -13.45
C MET A 1 -0.50 2.39 -12.96
N LEU A 2 -0.07 1.15 -12.85
CA LEU A 2 -0.87 0.05 -12.32
C LEU A 2 -0.65 -0.04 -10.81
N ILE A 3 -1.75 -0.09 -10.04
CA ILE A 3 -1.71 -0.14 -8.59
C ILE A 3 -2.52 -1.33 -8.10
N ALA A 4 -1.87 -2.28 -7.44
CA ALA A 4 -2.56 -3.41 -6.85
C ALA A 4 -3.30 -2.96 -5.58
N ILE A 5 -4.52 -3.41 -5.39
CA ILE A 5 -5.32 -3.05 -4.22
C ILE A 5 -6.06 -4.27 -3.68
N GLY A 6 -6.06 -4.42 -2.38
CA GLY A 6 -6.78 -5.47 -1.70
C GLY A 6 -7.23 -5.04 -0.30
N SER A 7 -8.18 -5.76 0.27
CA SER A 7 -8.69 -5.46 1.60
C SER A 7 -9.10 -6.73 2.33
N ASN A 8 -9.36 -6.61 3.64
CA ASN A 8 -10.17 -7.62 4.29
C ASN A 8 -11.65 -7.39 3.92
N LEU A 9 -12.50 -8.35 4.25
CA LEU A 9 -13.91 -8.30 3.87
C LEU A 9 -14.64 -7.10 4.47
N LYS A 10 -14.31 -6.74 5.71
CA LYS A 10 -14.93 -5.60 6.40
C LYS A 10 -14.57 -4.25 5.80
N SER A 11 -13.49 -4.17 5.06
CA SER A 11 -12.99 -2.93 4.46
C SER A 11 -13.34 -2.78 2.98
N LEU A 12 -14.26 -3.61 2.48
CA LEU A 12 -14.64 -3.64 1.07
C LEU A 12 -15.14 -2.29 0.56
N LYS A 13 -15.96 -1.59 1.35
CA LYS A 13 -16.49 -0.26 0.94
C LYS A 13 -15.37 0.73 0.69
N LEU A 14 -14.38 0.77 1.57
CA LEU A 14 -13.25 1.67 1.39
C LEU A 14 -12.43 1.27 0.17
N LYS A 15 -12.20 -0.02 -0.04
CA LYS A 15 -11.50 -0.49 -1.24
C LYS A 15 -12.21 -0.02 -2.52
N GLU A 16 -13.52 -0.22 -2.61
CA GLU A 16 -14.27 0.19 -3.79
C GLU A 16 -14.24 1.71 -4.01
N HIS A 17 -14.33 2.48 -2.93
CA HIS A 17 -14.21 3.94 -3.00
C HIS A 17 -12.83 4.36 -3.55
N LEU A 18 -11.76 3.74 -3.06
CA LEU A 18 -10.41 4.07 -3.50
C LEU A 18 -10.11 3.61 -4.93
N LYS A 19 -10.71 2.52 -5.38
CA LYS A 19 -10.61 2.11 -6.79
C LYS A 19 -11.18 3.17 -7.72
N VAL A 20 -12.36 3.71 -7.40
CA VAL A 20 -12.96 4.79 -8.18
C VAL A 20 -12.07 6.04 -8.15
N HIS A 21 -11.57 6.40 -6.99
CA HIS A 21 -10.67 7.54 -6.84
C HIS A 21 -9.40 7.39 -7.69
N LEU A 22 -8.79 6.22 -7.68
CA LEU A 22 -7.59 5.95 -8.49
C LEU A 22 -7.89 6.12 -9.98
N LEU A 23 -9.01 5.60 -10.47
CA LEU A 23 -9.42 5.77 -11.86
C LEU A 23 -9.60 7.24 -12.22
N GLN A 24 -10.23 8.03 -11.34
CA GLN A 24 -10.40 9.46 -11.55
C GLN A 24 -9.07 10.21 -11.62
N MET A 25 -8.06 9.72 -10.92
CA MET A 25 -6.71 10.29 -10.92
C MET A 25 -5.83 9.79 -12.08
N GLY A 26 -6.35 8.92 -12.92
CA GLY A 26 -5.62 8.40 -14.07
C GLY A 26 -4.77 7.15 -13.81
N TYR A 27 -4.95 6.52 -12.66
CA TYR A 27 -4.29 5.27 -12.31
C TYR A 27 -5.20 4.07 -12.59
N TYR A 28 -4.61 2.88 -12.73
CA TYR A 28 -5.36 1.66 -13.02
C TYR A 28 -5.26 0.69 -11.85
N PRO A 29 -6.34 0.52 -11.08
CA PRO A 29 -6.32 -0.44 -9.97
C PRO A 29 -6.41 -1.87 -10.49
N ILE A 30 -5.55 -2.74 -9.94
CA ILE A 30 -5.65 -4.19 -10.08
C ILE A 30 -6.25 -4.71 -8.78
N ASP A 31 -7.49 -5.15 -8.83
CA ASP A 31 -8.18 -5.65 -7.63
C ASP A 31 -7.69 -7.06 -7.30
N CYS A 32 -6.97 -7.17 -6.19
CA CYS A 32 -6.44 -8.44 -5.70
C CYS A 32 -7.42 -9.14 -4.74
N GLY A 33 -8.61 -8.60 -4.60
CA GLY A 33 -9.68 -9.24 -3.87
C GLY A 33 -9.87 -8.74 -2.44
N ASP A 34 -10.76 -9.42 -1.77
CA ASP A 34 -11.05 -9.23 -0.35
C ASP A 34 -11.14 -10.61 0.30
N ALA A 35 -10.70 -10.73 1.53
CA ALA A 35 -10.68 -12.01 2.23
C ALA A 35 -10.83 -11.82 3.73
N VAL A 36 -11.32 -12.86 4.39
CA VAL A 36 -11.38 -12.90 5.84
C VAL A 36 -9.97 -12.89 6.43
N GLU A 37 -9.07 -13.65 5.81
CA GLU A 37 -7.69 -13.74 6.27
C GLU A 37 -6.79 -12.71 5.57
N HIS A 38 -6.05 -11.95 6.36
CA HIS A 38 -5.12 -10.94 5.85
C HIS A 38 -4.02 -11.52 4.97
N SER A 39 -3.54 -12.72 5.28
CA SER A 39 -2.38 -13.33 4.64
C SER A 39 -2.59 -13.58 3.14
N SER A 40 -3.77 -14.02 2.72
CA SER A 40 -4.02 -14.35 1.31
C SER A 40 -4.03 -13.11 0.42
N VAL A 41 -4.70 -12.04 0.85
CA VAL A 41 -4.79 -10.79 0.09
C VAL A 41 -3.45 -10.05 0.09
N SER A 42 -2.81 -9.95 1.26
CA SER A 42 -1.51 -9.29 1.36
C SER A 42 -0.44 -10.01 0.55
N GLN A 43 -0.45 -11.33 0.55
CA GLN A 43 0.48 -12.10 -0.27
C GLN A 43 0.28 -11.81 -1.76
N LEU A 44 -0.98 -11.75 -2.23
CA LEU A 44 -1.25 -11.48 -3.64
C LEU A 44 -0.84 -10.06 -4.04
N VAL A 45 -1.16 -9.05 -3.25
CA VAL A 45 -0.72 -7.67 -3.50
C VAL A 45 0.80 -7.59 -3.47
N GLY A 46 1.42 -8.20 -2.47
CA GLY A 46 2.88 -8.20 -2.33
C GLY A 46 3.58 -8.85 -3.51
N LEU A 47 3.11 -9.99 -3.97
CA LEU A 47 3.67 -10.68 -5.14
C LEU A 47 3.47 -9.88 -6.42
N THR A 48 2.30 -9.27 -6.60
CA THR A 48 2.01 -8.44 -7.77
C THR A 48 3.00 -7.29 -7.88
N VAL A 49 3.29 -6.62 -6.76
CA VAL A 49 4.27 -5.53 -6.70
C VAL A 49 5.70 -6.07 -6.85
N ALA A 50 6.05 -7.14 -6.15
CA ALA A 50 7.40 -7.70 -6.19
C ALA A 50 7.79 -8.17 -7.59
N ARG A 51 6.83 -8.67 -8.38
CA ARG A 51 7.05 -9.12 -9.75
C ARG A 51 7.03 -7.99 -10.78
N GLY A 52 6.76 -6.76 -10.36
CA GLY A 52 6.66 -5.63 -11.25
C GLY A 52 5.37 -5.60 -12.09
N GLU A 53 4.39 -6.43 -11.76
CA GLU A 53 3.08 -6.43 -12.44
C GLU A 53 2.24 -5.22 -12.04
N ALA A 54 2.52 -4.64 -10.88
CA ALA A 54 2.04 -3.33 -10.45
C ALA A 54 3.21 -2.55 -9.89
N GLU A 55 3.16 -1.23 -10.03
CA GLU A 55 4.24 -0.37 -9.55
C GLU A 55 4.13 -0.12 -8.05
N ARG A 56 2.92 -0.10 -7.51
CA ARG A 56 2.63 0.13 -6.10
C ARG A 56 1.44 -0.70 -5.66
N GLY A 57 1.25 -0.80 -4.35
CA GLY A 57 0.15 -1.55 -3.77
C GLY A 57 -0.53 -0.82 -2.63
N ILE A 58 -1.80 -1.15 -2.42
CA ILE A 58 -2.62 -0.61 -1.34
C ILE A 58 -3.30 -1.78 -0.65
N LEU A 59 -3.21 -1.82 0.67
CA LEU A 59 -3.88 -2.83 1.49
C LEU A 59 -4.68 -2.17 2.61
N ILE A 60 -5.89 -2.63 2.79
CA ILE A 60 -6.84 -2.06 3.76
C ILE A 60 -7.34 -3.16 4.69
N CYS A 61 -7.20 -2.93 5.98
CA CYS A 61 -7.86 -3.73 7.01
C CYS A 61 -8.37 -2.80 8.12
N ASP A 62 -8.77 -3.33 9.25
CA ASP A 62 -9.38 -2.48 10.30
C ASP A 62 -8.43 -1.39 10.80
N THR A 63 -7.15 -1.70 10.95
CA THR A 63 -6.13 -0.76 11.46
C THR A 63 -4.98 -0.51 10.48
N GLY A 64 -4.79 -1.35 9.50
CA GLY A 64 -3.63 -1.34 8.61
C GLY A 64 -2.44 -2.13 9.16
N VAL A 65 -2.45 -2.47 10.46
CA VAL A 65 -1.30 -3.09 11.14
C VAL A 65 -1.03 -4.51 10.64
N GLY A 66 -2.07 -5.34 10.60
CA GLY A 66 -1.90 -6.74 10.20
C GLY A 66 -1.42 -6.89 8.77
N MET A 67 -1.95 -6.08 7.87
CA MET A 67 -1.53 -6.07 6.45
C MET A 67 -0.08 -5.62 6.30
N ALA A 68 0.33 -4.58 7.03
CA ALA A 68 1.72 -4.11 7.00
C ALA A 68 2.68 -5.18 7.53
N MET A 69 2.32 -5.83 8.62
CA MET A 69 3.15 -6.90 9.19
C MET A 69 3.30 -8.07 8.21
N ALA A 70 2.22 -8.46 7.55
CA ALA A 70 2.24 -9.54 6.57
C ALA A 70 3.16 -9.22 5.39
N ILE A 71 3.03 -8.01 4.82
CA ILE A 71 3.87 -7.58 3.70
C ILE A 71 5.34 -7.50 4.10
N ASN A 72 5.63 -6.94 5.27
CA ASN A 72 7.03 -6.71 5.68
C ASN A 72 7.79 -7.99 6.01
N LYS A 73 7.11 -9.13 6.01
CA LYS A 73 7.75 -10.45 6.06
C LYS A 73 8.16 -10.97 4.69
N MET A 74 7.68 -10.36 3.62
CA MET A 74 8.01 -10.77 2.27
C MET A 74 9.30 -10.10 1.80
N ALA A 75 10.13 -10.85 1.08
CA ALA A 75 11.33 -10.29 0.47
C ALA A 75 10.98 -9.38 -0.70
N GLY A 76 11.69 -8.27 -0.83
CA GLY A 76 11.58 -7.39 -2.00
C GLY A 76 10.48 -6.34 -1.95
N VAL A 77 9.68 -6.29 -0.89
CA VAL A 77 8.64 -5.27 -0.72
C VAL A 77 8.63 -4.72 0.68
N GLN A 78 8.27 -3.46 0.80
CA GLN A 78 8.06 -2.79 2.08
C GLN A 78 6.71 -2.11 2.10
N ALA A 79 6.01 -2.23 3.23
CA ALA A 79 4.76 -1.55 3.48
C ALA A 79 4.89 -0.56 4.63
N ALA A 80 4.18 0.54 4.54
CA ALA A 80 4.06 1.51 5.60
C ALA A 80 2.59 1.77 5.91
N ILE A 81 2.28 1.93 7.19
CA ILE A 81 0.95 2.32 7.65
C ILE A 81 0.85 3.84 7.61
N CYS A 82 -0.26 4.36 7.10
CA CYS A 82 -0.49 5.80 7.06
C CYS A 82 -1.77 6.20 7.77
N TYR A 83 -1.70 7.27 8.51
CA TYR A 83 -2.82 7.86 9.22
C TYR A 83 -3.02 9.34 8.89
N ASP A 84 -2.00 10.02 8.36
CA ASP A 84 -2.01 11.43 8.02
C ASP A 84 -1.14 11.69 6.79
N GLU A 85 -1.22 12.93 6.28
CA GLU A 85 -0.49 13.30 5.07
C GLU A 85 1.03 13.26 5.26
N TYR A 86 1.52 13.58 6.45
CA TYR A 86 2.94 13.52 6.74
C TYR A 86 3.47 12.09 6.67
N SER A 87 2.77 11.13 7.29
CA SER A 87 3.19 9.72 7.23
C SER A 87 3.11 9.17 5.81
N ALA A 88 2.11 9.60 5.01
CA ALA A 88 2.01 9.21 3.61
C ALA A 88 3.20 9.73 2.78
N GLU A 89 3.55 10.99 2.97
CA GLU A 89 4.73 11.59 2.33
C GLU A 89 6.01 10.85 2.73
N ARG A 90 6.19 10.58 4.03
CA ARG A 90 7.37 9.88 4.52
C ARG A 90 7.43 8.43 4.02
N ALA A 91 6.29 7.77 3.89
CA ALA A 91 6.23 6.43 3.30
C ALA A 91 6.73 6.45 1.86
N ALA A 92 6.26 7.41 1.06
CA ALA A 92 6.69 7.57 -0.32
C ALA A 92 8.19 7.87 -0.43
N THR A 93 8.67 8.87 0.30
CA THR A 93 10.08 9.30 0.22
C THR A 93 11.04 8.29 0.84
N SER A 94 10.56 7.40 1.70
CA SER A 94 11.35 6.31 2.26
C SER A 94 11.36 5.06 1.38
N GLY A 95 10.58 5.04 0.31
CA GLY A 95 10.59 3.95 -0.67
C GLY A 95 9.60 2.83 -0.39
N ALA A 96 8.57 3.06 0.45
CA ALA A 96 7.53 2.06 0.64
C ALA A 96 6.70 1.90 -0.63
N GLN A 97 6.72 0.71 -1.21
CA GLN A 97 5.95 0.41 -2.42
C GLN A 97 4.48 0.14 -2.09
N ILE A 98 4.18 -0.21 -0.85
CA ILE A 98 2.82 -0.58 -0.43
C ILE A 98 2.41 0.30 0.75
N LEU A 99 1.21 0.85 0.64
CA LEU A 99 0.60 1.66 1.69
C LEU A 99 -0.51 0.87 2.34
N THR A 100 -0.58 0.88 3.66
CA THR A 100 -1.69 0.26 4.38
C THR A 100 -2.50 1.28 5.15
N PHE A 101 -3.81 1.05 5.19
CA PHE A 101 -4.77 1.90 5.88
C PHE A 101 -5.60 1.10 6.87
N GLY A 102 -6.10 1.79 7.88
CA GLY A 102 -7.12 1.27 8.76
C GLY A 102 -8.50 1.85 8.43
N SER A 103 -9.44 1.02 7.97
CA SER A 103 -10.80 1.48 7.64
C SER A 103 -11.57 1.97 8.86
N GLN A 104 -11.16 1.57 10.06
CA GLN A 104 -11.72 2.05 11.32
C GLN A 104 -11.09 3.36 11.78
N LEU A 105 -10.00 3.79 11.17
CA LEU A 105 -9.21 4.94 11.60
C LEU A 105 -9.29 6.10 10.63
N VAL A 106 -9.49 5.83 9.34
CA VAL A 106 -9.57 6.87 8.31
C VAL A 106 -10.84 6.69 7.50
N GLY A 107 -11.56 7.80 7.28
CA GLY A 107 -12.72 7.79 6.41
C GLY A 107 -12.32 7.88 4.93
N PRO A 108 -13.30 7.73 4.01
CA PRO A 108 -13.01 7.69 2.58
C PRO A 108 -12.30 8.94 2.05
N ALA A 109 -12.73 10.14 2.46
CA ALA A 109 -12.12 11.39 2.00
C ALA A 109 -10.68 11.53 2.49
N THR A 110 -10.42 11.18 3.74
CA THR A 110 -9.07 11.19 4.29
C THR A 110 -8.18 10.17 3.60
N ALA A 111 -8.66 8.94 3.40
CA ALA A 111 -7.92 7.91 2.70
C ALA A 111 -7.54 8.35 1.28
N ALA A 112 -8.46 8.98 0.56
CA ALA A 112 -8.17 9.51 -0.78
C ALA A 112 -7.07 10.57 -0.75
N ARG A 113 -7.08 11.48 0.22
CA ARG A 113 -6.02 12.48 0.38
C ARG A 113 -4.67 11.84 0.71
N LEU A 114 -4.66 10.81 1.55
CA LEU A 114 -3.42 10.08 1.86
C LEU A 114 -2.84 9.38 0.62
N LEU A 115 -3.70 8.79 -0.21
CA LEU A 115 -3.26 8.23 -1.48
C LEU A 115 -2.66 9.29 -2.40
N ASP A 116 -3.32 10.43 -2.52
CA ASP A 116 -2.82 11.51 -3.38
C ASP A 116 -1.45 11.99 -2.91
N SER A 117 -1.26 12.18 -1.60
CA SER A 117 0.03 12.57 -1.04
C SER A 117 1.09 11.52 -1.32
N TRP A 118 0.78 10.24 -1.10
CA TRP A 118 1.73 9.15 -1.33
C TRP A 118 2.11 9.01 -2.81
N LEU A 119 1.14 9.13 -3.71
CA LEU A 119 1.37 9.00 -5.16
C LEU A 119 2.08 10.20 -5.76
N THR A 120 1.93 11.38 -5.17
CA THR A 120 2.59 12.61 -5.63
C THR A 120 4.09 12.59 -5.35
N TYR A 121 4.49 12.11 -4.18
CA TYR A 121 5.89 12.05 -3.82
C TYR A 121 6.56 10.84 -4.43
N GLN A 122 7.57 11.09 -5.26
CA GLN A 122 8.39 10.00 -5.79
C GLN A 122 9.35 9.54 -4.70
N PRO A 123 9.51 8.26 -4.48
CA PRO A 123 10.62 7.80 -3.68
C PRO A 123 11.87 8.16 -4.45
N LEU A 124 12.98 8.57 -3.85
CA LEU A 124 14.10 8.06 -4.56
C LEU A 124 15.02 9.10 -5.11
N ASN A 125 15.74 9.56 -4.16
CA ASN A 125 17.17 9.77 -4.42
C ASN A 125 17.87 8.41 -4.18
N GLU A 126 19.07 8.26 -4.65
CA GLU A 126 19.89 7.04 -4.45
C GLU A 126 20.01 6.63 -2.99
N ARG A 127 20.00 7.57 -2.05
CA ARG A 127 20.09 7.31 -0.62
C ARG A 127 18.88 6.52 -0.12
N ALA A 128 17.67 6.87 -0.55
CA ALA A 128 16.45 6.15 -0.18
C ALA A 128 16.47 4.73 -0.76
N MET A 129 16.90 4.58 -2.01
CA MET A 129 17.02 3.27 -2.65
C MET A 129 18.03 2.37 -1.94
N ARG A 130 19.18 2.91 -1.54
CA ARG A 130 20.18 2.16 -0.77
C ARG A 130 19.63 1.72 0.58
N ARG A 131 18.82 2.57 1.22
CA ARG A 131 18.18 2.23 2.49
C ARG A 131 17.20 1.06 2.32
N VAL A 132 16.38 1.08 1.29
CA VAL A 132 15.44 0.00 0.98
C VAL A 132 16.20 -1.30 0.68
N ALA A 133 17.28 -1.23 -0.09
CA ALA A 133 18.10 -2.40 -0.39
C ALA A 133 18.67 -3.04 0.89
N LYS A 134 19.13 -2.23 1.84
CA LYS A 134 19.61 -2.73 3.14
C LYS A 134 18.50 -3.40 3.95
N LEU A 135 17.30 -2.81 3.95
CA LEU A 135 16.16 -3.40 4.65
C LEU A 135 15.79 -4.76 4.06
N ASN A 136 15.84 -4.91 2.74
CA ASN A 136 15.55 -6.17 2.08
C ASN A 136 16.54 -7.28 2.48
N VAL A 137 17.80 -6.94 2.69
CA VAL A 137 18.80 -7.90 3.16
C VAL A 137 18.55 -8.30 4.61
N VAL A 138 18.23 -7.34 5.47
CA VAL A 138 18.00 -7.58 6.90
C VAL A 138 16.72 -8.38 7.14
N GLY A 139 15.73 -8.23 6.28
CA GLY A 139 14.41 -8.83 6.44
C GLY A 139 14.33 -10.33 6.11
N ILE A 140 15.43 -10.98 5.86
CA ILE A 140 15.44 -12.41 5.52
C ILE A 140 15.10 -13.29 6.73
#